data_21961af423ce19cd5f65a189141c3c85
#
_entry.id   21961af423ce19cd5f65a189141c3c85
#
_cell.length_a   1.000
_cell.length_b   1.000
_cell.length_c   1.000
_cell.angle_alpha   90.00
_cell.angle_beta   90.00
_cell.angle_gamma   90.00
#
_symmetry.space_group_name_H-M   'P 1'
#
loop_
_entity.id
_entity.type
_entity.pdbx_description
1 polymer ?
#
loop_
_entity_poly.entity_id
_entity_poly.type
_entity_poly.pdbx_seq_one_letter_code
_entity_poly.pdbx_strand_id
1 'polypeptide(L)'
;SQYTGQSFYQYIEKGGYPFITISVNPNSAWSADYNDEGLEFLANKLKAAAITYKDKPIFVFSHSPSKRTPWGAKWGYDKMDKILKEYPQVIHFTGHTHYTIEDERSIWQNEYTWINVGPSHYANISTDITPDYEYPDSGKKITEAVIVDIEENTDIKVNRLDTYNEKELKTPWLIKAPHNGSQFKYFGDMQTRTDKDASPVMNGTPQVTDITEYGCNITFNQGEDDSFIWHYKVEAIDTRTQEIKYTRLVLSDFYWRNGTPETLSCPVSGLTPDTEYKISIKGVDSFFSESQPVESTTFKTNALPPVDPSVKAPKADLVDIVFTNTEAQNVAASGLAVTKKGTGTPIGYNTDLKMYVIKPNTTGSISNYYMVDYKGNTTYTNGVKNGFTYEVYCKTSDIKTMQYPLSNLQSAGMGFTFNETYTDPKGATFSAMIRGDGKYHKLNFMKATDVKANTYYHLLFTWNGEQICLYLDGEFVASDVCKKLTMPSGDAQYICIGADSNSSPSSAAQNAFKGEVAIARVYSKAVNASEVASLYKQLTTRSTIAEFTTLNSLLTSGSLSQELATEGWALMNNIATSKEELDAFITKVNSK
;
A
#
# COMPACT_ATOMS: atom_id res chain seq x y z
N SER A 1 -7.64 -35.88 23.25
CA SER A 1 -8.27 -34.56 23.31
C SER A 1 -9.26 -34.52 24.47
N GLN A 2 -9.51 -33.35 25.06
CA GLN A 2 -10.51 -33.20 26.14
C GLN A 2 -11.94 -33.59 25.73
N TYR A 3 -12.24 -33.60 24.43
CA TYR A 3 -13.57 -33.83 23.91
C TYR A 3 -13.77 -35.26 23.36
N THR A 4 -12.73 -35.94 22.89
CA THR A 4 -12.85 -37.24 22.23
C THR A 4 -12.14 -38.36 22.98
N GLY A 5 -11.31 -38.06 23.99
CA GLY A 5 -10.47 -39.03 24.70
C GLY A 5 -9.37 -39.67 23.83
N GLN A 6 -9.17 -39.16 22.60
CA GLN A 6 -8.14 -39.66 21.69
C GLN A 6 -6.83 -38.89 21.80
N SER A 7 -5.72 -39.57 21.46
CA SER A 7 -4.40 -38.91 21.40
C SER A 7 -4.36 -37.81 20.32
N PHE A 8 -3.55 -36.81 20.56
CA PHE A 8 -3.23 -35.76 19.55
C PHE A 8 -2.41 -36.30 18.37
N TYR A 9 -1.80 -37.47 18.53
CA TYR A 9 -0.98 -38.13 17.54
C TYR A 9 -1.47 -39.55 17.36
N GLN A 10 -1.69 -39.99 16.11
CA GLN A 10 -2.21 -41.29 15.82
C GLN A 10 -1.40 -41.99 14.71
N TYR A 11 -1.19 -43.27 14.87
CA TYR A 11 -0.68 -44.16 13.83
C TYR A 11 -1.69 -45.29 13.62
N ILE A 12 -2.16 -45.41 12.38
CA ILE A 12 -3.19 -46.40 12.01
C ILE A 12 -2.71 -47.17 10.78
N GLU A 13 -2.88 -48.45 10.78
CA GLU A 13 -2.68 -49.32 9.60
C GLU A 13 -4.05 -49.74 9.08
N LYS A 14 -4.33 -49.43 7.82
CA LYS A 14 -5.60 -49.78 7.19
C LYS A 14 -5.39 -50.13 5.73
N GLY A 15 -6.01 -51.21 5.27
CA GLY A 15 -5.89 -51.67 3.89
C GLY A 15 -4.45 -52.01 3.47
N GLY A 16 -3.56 -52.28 4.43
CA GLY A 16 -2.15 -52.53 4.18
C GLY A 16 -1.32 -51.25 3.94
N TYR A 17 -1.80 -50.08 4.37
CA TYR A 17 -1.11 -48.79 4.29
C TYR A 17 -1.02 -48.12 5.66
N PRO A 18 0.08 -47.38 5.93
CA PRO A 18 0.26 -46.62 7.16
C PRO A 18 -0.32 -45.20 7.03
N PHE A 19 -1.02 -44.76 8.07
CA PHE A 19 -1.60 -43.43 8.22
C PHE A 19 -1.09 -42.80 9.50
N ILE A 20 -0.51 -41.61 9.42
CA ILE A 20 0.03 -40.83 10.54
C ILE A 20 -0.71 -39.51 10.64
N THR A 21 -1.27 -39.21 11.79
CA THR A 21 -1.92 -37.91 12.05
C THR A 21 -1.21 -37.19 13.19
N ILE A 22 -0.88 -35.93 12.98
CA ILE A 22 -0.35 -35.06 14.04
C ILE A 22 -1.19 -33.79 14.14
N SER A 23 -1.48 -33.38 15.37
CA SER A 23 -2.20 -32.15 15.65
C SER A 23 -1.23 -31.02 16.00
N VAL A 24 -1.64 -29.78 15.74
CA VAL A 24 -0.94 -28.59 16.21
C VAL A 24 -0.86 -28.56 17.74
N ASN A 25 0.09 -27.83 18.29
CA ASN A 25 0.28 -27.65 19.72
C ASN A 25 -0.99 -27.07 20.36
N PRO A 26 -1.65 -27.79 21.28
CA PRO A 26 -2.89 -27.34 21.90
C PRO A 26 -2.73 -26.09 22.78
N ASN A 27 -1.50 -25.76 23.16
CA ASN A 27 -1.19 -24.59 23.99
C ASN A 27 -0.86 -23.34 23.15
N SER A 28 -0.90 -23.44 21.84
CA SER A 28 -0.66 -22.31 20.93
C SER A 28 -1.96 -21.92 20.24
N ALA A 29 -2.53 -20.78 20.66
CA ALA A 29 -3.84 -20.31 20.17
C ALA A 29 -3.83 -19.87 18.68
N TRP A 30 -2.66 -19.60 18.11
CA TRP A 30 -2.56 -18.93 16.80
C TRP A 30 -1.45 -19.48 15.90
N SER A 31 -0.67 -20.44 16.34
CA SER A 31 0.45 -20.91 15.55
C SER A 31 0.18 -22.26 14.90
N ALA A 32 0.74 -22.41 13.73
CA ALA A 32 0.89 -23.67 13.04
C ALA A 32 1.98 -24.56 13.70
N ASP A 33 2.37 -24.27 14.94
CA ASP A 33 3.44 -24.95 15.64
C ASP A 33 3.09 -26.37 16.03
N TYR A 34 4.06 -27.25 15.86
CA TYR A 34 4.04 -28.61 16.38
C TYR A 34 5.05 -28.70 17.52
N ASN A 35 4.65 -29.30 18.64
CA ASN A 35 5.57 -29.49 19.76
C ASN A 35 6.60 -30.61 19.47
N ASP A 36 7.68 -30.64 20.22
CA ASP A 36 8.77 -31.59 20.00
C ASP A 36 8.30 -33.05 20.17
N GLU A 37 7.34 -33.33 21.06
CA GLU A 37 6.74 -34.67 21.23
C GLU A 37 6.03 -35.14 19.96
N GLY A 38 5.22 -34.30 19.33
CA GLY A 38 4.54 -34.61 18.07
C GLY A 38 5.51 -34.81 16.91
N LEU A 39 6.56 -34.03 16.85
CA LEU A 39 7.61 -34.16 15.83
C LEU A 39 8.44 -35.43 16.04
N GLU A 40 8.77 -35.78 17.28
CA GLU A 40 9.44 -37.03 17.61
C GLU A 40 8.55 -38.27 17.29
N PHE A 41 7.26 -38.20 17.63
CA PHE A 41 6.29 -39.19 17.24
C PHE A 41 6.26 -39.41 15.73
N LEU A 42 6.14 -38.31 14.96
CA LEU A 42 6.16 -38.34 13.49
C LEU A 42 7.43 -39.01 12.95
N ALA A 43 8.60 -38.55 13.41
CA ALA A 43 9.89 -39.09 12.97
C ALA A 43 10.02 -40.59 13.27
N ASN A 44 9.66 -41.04 14.48
CA ASN A 44 9.73 -42.45 14.88
C ASN A 44 8.77 -43.30 14.06
N LYS A 45 7.53 -42.85 13.81
CA LYS A 45 6.54 -43.59 13.03
C LYS A 45 6.90 -43.64 11.54
N LEU A 46 7.42 -42.58 10.96
CA LEU A 46 7.91 -42.57 9.58
C LEU A 46 9.08 -43.54 9.40
N LYS A 47 10.06 -43.51 10.31
CA LYS A 47 11.19 -44.45 10.28
C LYS A 47 10.75 -45.89 10.31
N ALA A 48 9.80 -46.25 11.19
CA ALA A 48 9.27 -47.61 11.28
C ALA A 48 8.45 -47.99 10.03
N ALA A 49 7.56 -47.12 9.59
CA ALA A 49 6.72 -47.32 8.42
C ALA A 49 7.54 -47.46 7.12
N ALA A 50 8.59 -46.67 6.93
CA ALA A 50 9.45 -46.75 5.75
C ALA A 50 10.18 -48.13 5.62
N ILE A 51 10.49 -48.78 6.74
CA ILE A 51 11.07 -50.12 6.76
C ILE A 51 10.00 -51.19 6.42
N THR A 52 8.85 -51.07 7.06
CA THR A 52 7.78 -52.09 6.93
C THR A 52 7.07 -51.99 5.58
N TYR A 53 6.86 -50.81 5.08
CA TYR A 53 6.10 -50.50 3.85
C TYR A 53 7.00 -49.89 2.76
N LYS A 54 8.21 -50.41 2.58
CA LYS A 54 9.25 -49.86 1.68
C LYS A 54 8.79 -49.60 0.25
N ASP A 55 7.80 -50.37 -0.24
CA ASP A 55 7.29 -50.29 -1.62
C ASP A 55 5.88 -49.61 -1.67
N LYS A 56 5.47 -48.91 -0.62
CA LYS A 56 4.13 -48.31 -0.51
C LYS A 56 4.21 -46.87 -0.04
N PRO A 57 3.19 -46.05 -0.37
CA PRO A 57 3.06 -44.68 0.17
C PRO A 57 2.77 -44.69 1.67
N ILE A 58 3.19 -43.62 2.35
CA ILE A 58 2.91 -43.31 3.75
C ILE A 58 2.06 -42.05 3.79
N PHE A 59 0.86 -42.13 4.33
CA PHE A 59 -0.07 -41.00 4.39
C PHE A 59 0.11 -40.23 5.69
N VAL A 60 0.43 -38.93 5.57
CA VAL A 60 0.61 -38.02 6.71
C VAL A 60 -0.46 -36.93 6.65
N PHE A 61 -1.10 -36.66 7.77
CA PHE A 61 -2.13 -35.63 7.90
C PHE A 61 -1.74 -34.63 8.99
N SER A 62 -1.79 -33.37 8.66
CA SER A 62 -1.62 -32.28 9.61
C SER A 62 -2.45 -31.07 9.22
N HIS A 63 -2.61 -30.09 10.13
CA HIS A 63 -3.37 -28.90 9.80
C HIS A 63 -2.57 -27.95 8.90
N SER A 64 -1.35 -27.63 9.27
CA SER A 64 -0.53 -26.64 8.57
C SER A 64 0.42 -27.26 7.57
N PRO A 65 0.67 -26.60 6.43
CA PRO A 65 1.62 -27.05 5.43
C PRO A 65 3.07 -26.95 5.91
N SER A 66 3.97 -27.68 5.27
CA SER A 66 5.41 -27.52 5.45
C SER A 66 5.91 -26.25 4.78
N LYS A 67 6.99 -25.66 5.30
CA LYS A 67 7.47 -24.34 4.89
C LYS A 67 7.82 -24.22 3.41
N ARG A 68 8.37 -25.26 2.79
CA ARG A 68 8.79 -25.24 1.39
C ARG A 68 7.69 -25.49 0.36
N THR A 69 6.50 -25.86 0.80
CA THR A 69 5.37 -26.06 -0.10
C THR A 69 4.87 -24.70 -0.64
N PRO A 70 4.17 -24.64 -1.78
CA PRO A 70 3.73 -23.38 -2.40
C PRO A 70 2.98 -22.44 -1.45
N TRP A 71 2.14 -23.00 -0.58
CA TRP A 71 1.39 -22.21 0.41
C TRP A 71 2.06 -22.16 1.78
N GLY A 72 3.20 -22.83 1.95
CA GLY A 72 3.91 -22.94 3.22
C GLY A 72 4.83 -21.77 3.55
N ALA A 73 5.19 -20.95 2.59
CA ALA A 73 6.17 -19.86 2.77
C ALA A 73 5.84 -18.92 3.93
N LYS A 74 4.57 -18.65 4.19
CA LYS A 74 4.07 -17.76 5.24
C LYS A 74 3.76 -18.50 6.56
N TRP A 75 3.18 -19.71 6.47
CA TRP A 75 2.59 -20.41 7.61
C TRP A 75 3.18 -21.81 7.83
N GLY A 76 4.08 -22.23 6.97
CA GLY A 76 4.66 -23.57 7.02
C GLY A 76 5.68 -23.74 8.12
N TYR A 77 5.82 -24.98 8.57
CA TYR A 77 6.66 -25.36 9.69
C TYR A 77 7.97 -26.04 9.25
N ASP A 78 9.09 -25.41 9.54
CA ASP A 78 10.42 -25.81 9.06
C ASP A 78 10.91 -27.14 9.66
N LYS A 79 10.63 -27.40 10.95
CA LYS A 79 11.05 -28.65 11.61
C LYS A 79 10.35 -29.89 11.04
N MET A 80 9.05 -29.76 10.70
CA MET A 80 8.30 -30.85 10.05
C MET A 80 8.86 -31.15 8.66
N ASP A 81 9.15 -30.12 7.89
CA ASP A 81 9.73 -30.26 6.57
C ASP A 81 11.07 -31.04 6.59
N LYS A 82 11.91 -30.77 7.59
CA LYS A 82 13.17 -31.52 7.79
C LYS A 82 12.98 -33.00 8.04
N ILE A 83 11.86 -33.39 8.63
CA ILE A 83 11.51 -34.80 8.86
C ILE A 83 10.97 -35.42 7.57
N LEU A 84 9.97 -34.77 6.95
CA LEU A 84 9.25 -35.32 5.80
C LEU A 84 10.16 -35.54 4.58
N LYS A 85 11.09 -34.63 4.31
CA LYS A 85 11.99 -34.70 3.14
C LYS A 85 12.90 -35.93 3.10
N GLU A 86 13.10 -36.62 4.21
CA GLU A 86 13.89 -37.87 4.27
C GLU A 86 13.10 -39.08 3.73
N TYR A 87 11.80 -38.91 3.43
CA TYR A 87 10.92 -40.02 3.05
C TYR A 87 10.14 -39.71 1.77
N PRO A 88 10.63 -40.06 0.58
CA PRO A 88 9.92 -39.82 -0.68
C PRO A 88 8.57 -40.52 -0.76
N GLN A 89 8.33 -41.57 0.07
CA GLN A 89 7.06 -42.25 0.20
C GLN A 89 5.93 -41.42 0.81
N VAL A 90 6.25 -40.30 1.43
CA VAL A 90 5.26 -39.48 2.13
C VAL A 90 4.35 -38.79 1.16
N ILE A 91 3.04 -38.90 1.43
CA ILE A 91 2.00 -38.04 0.88
C ILE A 91 1.39 -37.25 2.03
N HIS A 92 1.70 -35.99 2.10
CA HIS A 92 1.33 -35.10 3.19
C HIS A 92 0.11 -34.25 2.82
N PHE A 93 -1.01 -34.50 3.48
CA PHE A 93 -2.25 -33.75 3.33
C PHE A 93 -2.37 -32.67 4.40
N THR A 94 -2.69 -31.43 3.95
CA THR A 94 -2.87 -30.30 4.86
C THR A 94 -4.07 -29.44 4.48
N GLY A 95 -4.63 -28.74 5.47
CA GLY A 95 -5.61 -27.66 5.29
C GLY A 95 -4.98 -26.29 5.56
N HIS A 96 -5.53 -25.54 6.50
CA HIS A 96 -5.06 -24.24 7.00
C HIS A 96 -5.14 -23.08 6.01
N THR A 97 -4.67 -23.26 4.80
CA THR A 97 -4.49 -22.18 3.82
C THR A 97 -5.78 -21.69 3.20
N HIS A 98 -6.79 -22.56 3.15
CA HIS A 98 -8.08 -22.33 2.52
C HIS A 98 -8.00 -21.98 1.02
N TYR A 99 -6.88 -22.25 0.35
CA TYR A 99 -6.77 -22.06 -1.10
C TYR A 99 -7.51 -23.19 -1.83
N THR A 100 -8.07 -22.85 -2.98
CA THR A 100 -8.82 -23.83 -3.80
C THR A 100 -7.91 -24.91 -4.35
N ILE A 101 -8.47 -26.14 -4.44
CA ILE A 101 -7.82 -27.26 -5.13
C ILE A 101 -8.01 -27.23 -6.65
N GLU A 102 -8.68 -26.21 -7.20
CA GLU A 102 -8.60 -25.92 -8.63
C GLU A 102 -7.24 -25.39 -9.04
N ASP A 103 -6.57 -24.69 -8.13
CA ASP A 103 -5.23 -24.17 -8.35
C ASP A 103 -4.21 -25.31 -8.37
N GLU A 104 -3.48 -25.44 -9.47
CA GLU A 104 -2.50 -26.51 -9.67
C GLU A 104 -1.31 -26.42 -8.71
N ARG A 105 -1.14 -25.29 -7.98
CA ARG A 105 -0.19 -25.15 -6.88
C ARG A 105 -0.62 -25.91 -5.61
N SER A 106 -1.85 -26.41 -5.55
CA SER A 106 -2.35 -27.19 -4.42
C SER A 106 -1.83 -28.63 -4.37
N ILE A 107 -1.07 -29.06 -5.37
CA ILE A 107 -0.21 -30.25 -5.32
C ILE A 107 1.24 -29.86 -5.59
N TRP A 108 2.16 -30.43 -4.82
CA TRP A 108 3.58 -30.18 -4.95
C TRP A 108 4.40 -31.44 -4.67
N GLN A 109 5.46 -31.62 -5.42
CA GLN A 109 6.41 -32.70 -5.27
C GLN A 109 7.84 -32.16 -5.35
N ASN A 110 8.69 -32.64 -4.46
CA ASN A 110 10.13 -32.48 -4.52
C ASN A 110 10.77 -33.71 -3.88
N GLU A 111 11.11 -33.69 -2.58
CA GLU A 111 11.58 -34.90 -1.88
C GLU A 111 10.42 -35.78 -1.39
N TYR A 112 9.21 -35.24 -1.29
CA TYR A 112 7.96 -35.96 -0.96
C TYR A 112 6.80 -35.29 -1.70
N THR A 113 5.59 -35.86 -1.58
CA THR A 113 4.37 -35.25 -2.15
C THR A 113 3.60 -34.49 -1.07
N TRP A 114 3.19 -33.27 -1.38
CA TRP A 114 2.29 -32.48 -0.54
C TRP A 114 1.01 -32.14 -1.31
N ILE A 115 -0.13 -32.14 -0.60
CA ILE A 115 -1.45 -31.84 -1.14
C ILE A 115 -2.20 -30.93 -0.17
N ASN A 116 -2.65 -29.78 -0.65
CA ASN A 116 -3.68 -28.98 0.00
C ASN A 116 -5.05 -29.59 -0.26
N VAL A 117 -5.88 -29.78 0.78
CA VAL A 117 -7.19 -30.44 0.64
C VAL A 117 -8.36 -29.50 0.35
N GLY A 118 -8.06 -28.19 0.19
CA GLY A 118 -9.07 -27.18 -0.08
C GLY A 118 -9.82 -26.67 1.16
N PRO A 119 -10.70 -25.69 0.98
CA PRO A 119 -11.51 -25.12 2.04
C PRO A 119 -12.75 -25.95 2.32
N SER A 120 -13.15 -26.05 3.60
CA SER A 120 -14.42 -26.66 4.02
C SER A 120 -15.52 -25.63 4.33
N HIS A 121 -15.21 -24.34 4.26
CA HIS A 121 -16.15 -23.28 4.61
C HIS A 121 -16.00 -22.01 3.76
N TYR A 122 -14.79 -21.47 3.61
CA TYR A 122 -14.50 -20.31 2.79
C TYR A 122 -13.14 -20.46 2.10
N ALA A 123 -13.00 -19.92 0.91
CA ALA A 123 -11.73 -19.88 0.21
C ALA A 123 -10.95 -18.61 0.53
N ASN A 124 -9.63 -18.75 0.66
CA ASN A 124 -8.71 -17.63 0.66
C ASN A 124 -8.26 -17.28 -0.75
N ILE A 125 -8.00 -16.01 -0.97
CA ILE A 125 -7.36 -15.49 -2.17
C ILE A 125 -5.90 -15.21 -1.85
N SER A 126 -4.98 -15.57 -2.77
CA SER A 126 -3.58 -15.22 -2.60
C SER A 126 -3.39 -13.71 -2.50
N THR A 127 -2.74 -13.28 -1.42
CA THR A 127 -2.49 -11.87 -1.11
C THR A 127 -1.51 -11.20 -2.06
N ASP A 128 -0.82 -11.99 -2.88
CA ASP A 128 0.25 -11.50 -3.74
C ASP A 128 -0.29 -10.88 -5.04
N ILE A 129 -1.61 -11.07 -5.33
CA ILE A 129 -2.21 -10.61 -6.58
C ILE A 129 -2.86 -9.24 -6.44
N THR A 130 -3.54 -8.97 -5.33
CA THR A 130 -4.20 -7.68 -5.14
C THR A 130 -3.84 -7.09 -3.78
N PRO A 131 -3.35 -5.86 -3.72
CA PRO A 131 -3.22 -5.14 -2.45
C PRO A 131 -4.60 -4.83 -1.82
N ASP A 132 -5.65 -4.88 -2.60
CA ASP A 132 -7.03 -4.59 -2.21
C ASP A 132 -7.75 -5.92 -2.00
N TYR A 133 -7.71 -6.44 -0.78
CA TYR A 133 -8.45 -7.62 -0.37
C TYR A 133 -9.97 -7.39 -0.46
N GLU A 134 -10.56 -7.75 -1.56
CA GLU A 134 -11.97 -8.07 -1.58
C GLU A 134 -12.09 -9.59 -1.60
N TYR A 135 -12.39 -10.18 -0.43
CA TYR A 135 -12.87 -11.55 -0.41
C TYR A 135 -14.20 -11.59 -1.15
N PRO A 136 -14.34 -12.35 -2.24
CA PRO A 136 -15.64 -12.49 -2.88
C PRO A 136 -16.65 -12.99 -1.83
N ASP A 137 -17.79 -12.36 -1.72
CA ASP A 137 -18.87 -12.85 -0.82
C ASP A 137 -19.27 -14.29 -1.13
N SER A 138 -19.10 -14.72 -2.36
CA SER A 138 -19.27 -16.10 -2.84
C SER A 138 -18.21 -17.07 -2.30
N GLY A 139 -17.04 -16.62 -1.87
CA GLY A 139 -16.02 -17.48 -1.27
C GLY A 139 -16.50 -18.24 -0.04
N LYS A 140 -17.55 -17.75 0.62
CA LYS A 140 -18.22 -18.44 1.73
C LYS A 140 -18.98 -19.71 1.32
N LYS A 141 -19.22 -19.94 0.04
CA LYS A 141 -19.93 -21.10 -0.49
C LYS A 141 -19.00 -22.13 -1.14
N ILE A 142 -17.70 -21.92 -1.12
CA ILE A 142 -16.73 -22.85 -1.68
C ILE A 142 -16.37 -23.87 -0.62
N THR A 143 -16.84 -25.10 -0.81
CA THR A 143 -16.44 -26.24 0.00
C THR A 143 -15.87 -27.33 -0.90
N GLU A 144 -14.70 -27.80 -0.55
CA GLU A 144 -13.92 -28.72 -1.38
C GLU A 144 -13.44 -29.91 -0.57
N ALA A 145 -13.18 -31.00 -1.27
CA ALA A 145 -12.57 -32.19 -0.70
C ALA A 145 -11.78 -32.97 -1.76
N VAL A 146 -10.90 -33.84 -1.31
CA VAL A 146 -10.21 -34.81 -2.16
C VAL A 146 -10.64 -36.23 -1.83
N ILE A 147 -10.83 -37.04 -2.88
CA ILE A 147 -10.96 -38.51 -2.75
C ILE A 147 -9.71 -39.14 -3.32
N VAL A 148 -9.10 -40.02 -2.54
CA VAL A 148 -7.84 -40.66 -2.87
C VAL A 148 -8.08 -42.12 -3.18
N ASP A 149 -7.85 -42.53 -4.42
CA ASP A 149 -7.89 -43.91 -4.85
C ASP A 149 -6.46 -44.44 -4.97
N ILE A 150 -6.23 -45.64 -4.44
CA ILE A 150 -4.94 -46.33 -4.52
C ILE A 150 -5.10 -47.49 -5.49
N GLU A 151 -4.37 -47.40 -6.59
CA GLU A 151 -4.40 -48.43 -7.63
C GLU A 151 -3.63 -49.70 -7.23
N GLU A 152 -3.85 -50.82 -7.93
CA GLU A 152 -3.19 -52.08 -7.63
C GLU A 152 -1.66 -52.01 -7.69
N ASN A 153 -1.11 -51.16 -8.57
CA ASN A 153 0.32 -50.89 -8.71
C ASN A 153 0.85 -49.87 -7.71
N THR A 154 0.04 -49.47 -6.72
CA THR A 154 0.31 -48.43 -5.71
C THR A 154 0.34 -46.98 -6.22
N ASP A 155 0.08 -46.73 -7.49
CA ASP A 155 -0.15 -45.37 -7.99
C ASP A 155 -1.38 -44.76 -7.31
N ILE A 156 -1.42 -43.46 -7.23
CA ILE A 156 -2.48 -42.74 -6.50
C ILE A 156 -3.17 -41.78 -7.45
N LYS A 157 -4.49 -41.86 -7.45
CA LYS A 157 -5.38 -40.92 -8.12
C LYS A 157 -6.06 -40.05 -7.06
N VAL A 158 -5.88 -38.72 -7.16
CA VAL A 158 -6.48 -37.74 -6.26
C VAL A 158 -7.57 -36.99 -7.01
N ASN A 159 -8.83 -37.37 -6.77
CA ASN A 159 -10.00 -36.71 -7.35
C ASN A 159 -10.30 -35.45 -6.55
N ARG A 160 -10.59 -34.34 -7.25
CA ARG A 160 -10.85 -33.01 -6.69
C ARG A 160 -12.34 -32.72 -6.77
N LEU A 161 -12.99 -32.47 -5.65
CA LEU A 161 -14.44 -32.32 -5.57
C LEU A 161 -14.86 -30.94 -5.07
N ASP A 162 -15.83 -30.34 -5.76
CA ASP A 162 -16.71 -29.32 -5.22
C ASP A 162 -17.84 -30.01 -4.45
N THR A 163 -17.75 -30.00 -3.13
CA THR A 163 -18.74 -30.68 -2.27
C THR A 163 -20.03 -29.87 -2.13
N TYR A 164 -20.03 -28.58 -2.48
CA TYR A 164 -21.24 -27.75 -2.50
C TYR A 164 -22.13 -28.07 -3.71
N ASN A 165 -21.52 -28.23 -4.88
CA ASN A 165 -22.23 -28.55 -6.12
C ASN A 165 -22.23 -30.04 -6.47
N GLU A 166 -21.65 -30.89 -5.63
CA GLU A 166 -21.57 -32.36 -5.79
C GLU A 166 -20.97 -32.79 -7.14
N LYS A 167 -19.86 -32.16 -7.57
CA LYS A 167 -19.22 -32.42 -8.86
C LYS A 167 -17.69 -32.47 -8.75
N GLU A 168 -17.08 -33.18 -9.71
CA GLU A 168 -15.63 -33.08 -9.92
C GLU A 168 -15.25 -31.71 -10.44
N LEU A 169 -14.12 -31.16 -9.93
CA LEU A 169 -13.62 -29.84 -10.30
C LEU A 169 -12.75 -29.89 -11.53
N LYS A 170 -11.77 -30.77 -11.53
CA LYS A 170 -10.72 -30.81 -12.55
C LYS A 170 -10.29 -32.26 -12.79
N THR A 171 -9.46 -32.47 -13.80
CA THR A 171 -8.75 -33.75 -14.00
C THR A 171 -8.03 -34.16 -12.73
N PRO A 172 -8.15 -35.40 -12.29
CA PRO A 172 -7.47 -35.90 -11.10
C PRO A 172 -5.96 -35.76 -11.17
N TRP A 173 -5.33 -35.48 -10.04
CA TRP A 173 -3.87 -35.58 -9.96
C TRP A 173 -3.47 -37.06 -9.89
N LEU A 174 -2.43 -37.42 -10.67
CA LEU A 174 -1.92 -38.78 -10.71
C LEU A 174 -0.49 -38.82 -10.14
N ILE A 175 -0.32 -39.48 -9.00
CA ILE A 175 0.97 -39.67 -8.33
C ILE A 175 1.46 -41.06 -8.66
N LYS A 176 2.46 -41.15 -9.53
CA LYS A 176 3.06 -42.41 -9.97
C LYS A 176 4.29 -42.74 -9.14
N ALA A 177 4.51 -44.04 -8.93
CA ALA A 177 5.62 -44.57 -8.13
C ALA A 177 5.84 -43.77 -6.81
N PRO A 178 4.80 -43.57 -5.98
CA PRO A 178 4.88 -42.69 -4.81
C PRO A 178 5.90 -43.17 -3.78
N HIS A 179 6.24 -44.46 -3.79
CA HIS A 179 7.14 -45.09 -2.82
C HIS A 179 8.60 -44.63 -2.92
N ASN A 180 9.05 -44.10 -4.07
CA ASN A 180 10.46 -43.74 -4.28
C ASN A 180 10.68 -42.38 -4.98
N GLY A 181 9.61 -41.69 -5.35
CA GLY A 181 9.66 -40.40 -6.01
C GLY A 181 10.24 -40.38 -7.43
N SER A 182 10.49 -41.58 -8.04
CA SER A 182 11.17 -41.66 -9.36
C SER A 182 10.36 -41.04 -10.51
N GLN A 183 9.06 -40.85 -10.33
CA GLN A 183 8.16 -40.29 -11.33
C GLN A 183 7.41 -39.03 -10.81
N PHE A 184 8.06 -38.27 -9.93
CA PHE A 184 7.53 -36.97 -9.51
C PHE A 184 7.45 -36.03 -10.71
N LYS A 185 6.36 -35.25 -10.80
CA LYS A 185 6.11 -34.31 -11.89
C LYS A 185 5.54 -32.95 -11.44
N TYR A 186 4.98 -32.88 -10.22
CA TYR A 186 4.34 -31.65 -9.71
C TYR A 186 5.34 -30.75 -8.99
N PHE A 187 6.41 -30.37 -9.67
CA PHE A 187 7.49 -29.55 -9.11
C PHE A 187 7.00 -28.15 -8.72
N GLY A 188 7.66 -27.52 -7.75
CA GLY A 188 7.30 -26.19 -7.25
C GLY A 188 7.52 -25.06 -8.24
N ASP A 189 8.41 -25.23 -9.22
CA ASP A 189 8.54 -24.32 -10.35
C ASP A 189 7.46 -24.61 -11.38
N MET A 190 6.42 -23.78 -11.35
CA MET A 190 5.24 -23.91 -12.22
C MET A 190 5.59 -23.79 -13.71
N GLN A 191 6.66 -23.08 -14.07
CA GLN A 191 7.07 -22.91 -15.47
C GLN A 191 7.70 -24.16 -16.05
N THR A 192 8.28 -25.01 -15.22
CA THR A 192 8.95 -26.25 -15.63
C THR A 192 8.12 -27.52 -15.43
N ARG A 193 6.89 -27.39 -14.91
CA ARG A 193 5.99 -28.54 -14.74
C ARG A 193 5.66 -29.21 -16.08
N THR A 194 5.70 -30.53 -16.09
CA THR A 194 5.44 -31.32 -17.31
C THR A 194 3.96 -31.53 -17.58
N ASP A 195 3.10 -31.23 -16.60
CA ASP A 195 1.63 -31.28 -16.73
C ASP A 195 1.03 -29.91 -17.06
N LYS A 196 1.89 -28.92 -17.37
CA LYS A 196 1.47 -27.60 -17.80
C LYS A 196 0.62 -27.67 -19.06
N ASP A 197 -0.50 -26.99 -19.02
CA ASP A 197 -1.44 -26.88 -20.13
C ASP A 197 -1.11 -25.72 -21.10
N ALA A 198 -2.02 -25.44 -22.03
CA ALA A 198 -1.87 -24.32 -22.95
C ALA A 198 -2.01 -22.97 -22.21
N SER A 199 -1.43 -21.92 -22.75
CA SER A 199 -1.65 -20.56 -22.22
C SER A 199 -3.10 -20.13 -22.40
N PRO A 200 -3.64 -19.31 -21.50
CA PRO A 200 -5.01 -18.79 -21.60
C PRO A 200 -5.29 -18.09 -22.92
N VAL A 201 -6.54 -18.08 -23.32
CA VAL A 201 -7.01 -17.38 -24.52
C VAL A 201 -7.90 -16.22 -24.10
N MET A 202 -7.54 -15.02 -24.51
CA MET A 202 -8.34 -13.81 -24.31
C MET A 202 -9.10 -13.48 -25.59
N ASN A 203 -10.35 -13.03 -25.46
CA ASN A 203 -11.21 -12.71 -26.58
C ASN A 203 -11.86 -11.33 -26.40
N GLY A 204 -12.21 -10.70 -27.54
CA GLY A 204 -12.89 -9.40 -27.56
C GLY A 204 -11.94 -8.20 -27.40
N THR A 205 -12.52 -7.02 -27.54
CA THR A 205 -11.81 -5.75 -27.39
C THR A 205 -12.26 -5.09 -26.09
N PRO A 206 -11.36 -4.76 -25.17
CA PRO A 206 -11.70 -4.05 -23.93
C PRO A 206 -12.40 -2.72 -24.24
N GLN A 207 -13.48 -2.43 -23.51
CA GLN A 207 -14.25 -1.20 -23.64
C GLN A 207 -13.78 -0.18 -22.61
N VAL A 208 -13.51 1.02 -23.08
CA VAL A 208 -13.10 2.16 -22.24
C VAL A 208 -14.29 3.09 -22.07
N THR A 209 -14.66 3.37 -20.82
CA THR A 209 -15.77 4.29 -20.47
C THR A 209 -15.34 5.25 -19.37
N ASP A 210 -16.18 6.25 -19.07
CA ASP A 210 -16.00 7.20 -17.98
C ASP A 210 -14.61 7.83 -17.95
N ILE A 211 -14.14 8.28 -19.11
CA ILE A 211 -12.83 8.90 -19.25
C ILE A 211 -12.83 10.23 -18.48
N THR A 212 -11.85 10.37 -17.59
CA THR A 212 -11.58 11.58 -16.80
C THR A 212 -10.22 12.16 -17.16
N GLU A 213 -9.79 13.19 -16.45
CA GLU A 213 -8.44 13.74 -16.55
C GLU A 213 -7.37 12.74 -16.11
N TYR A 214 -7.73 11.80 -15.22
CA TYR A 214 -6.76 10.98 -14.50
C TYR A 214 -6.96 9.47 -14.68
N GLY A 215 -7.97 9.05 -15.45
CA GLY A 215 -8.29 7.63 -15.58
C GLY A 215 -9.55 7.35 -16.39
N CYS A 216 -9.99 6.12 -16.29
CA CYS A 216 -11.20 5.62 -16.97
C CYS A 216 -11.69 4.34 -16.28
N ASN A 217 -12.84 3.83 -16.70
CA ASN A 217 -13.29 2.48 -16.40
C ASN A 217 -13.02 1.57 -17.60
N ILE A 218 -12.62 0.34 -17.33
CA ILE A 218 -12.41 -0.70 -18.33
C ILE A 218 -13.39 -1.84 -18.07
N THR A 219 -14.03 -2.31 -19.12
CA THR A 219 -14.80 -3.56 -19.12
C THR A 219 -14.25 -4.49 -20.18
N PHE A 220 -14.03 -5.75 -19.83
CA PHE A 220 -13.45 -6.75 -20.71
C PHE A 220 -14.06 -8.13 -20.49
N ASN A 221 -14.04 -9.01 -21.52
CA ASN A 221 -14.47 -10.38 -21.40
C ASN A 221 -13.46 -11.18 -20.58
N GLN A 222 -13.96 -12.09 -19.73
CA GLN A 222 -13.09 -13.10 -19.15
C GLN A 222 -12.56 -14.02 -20.27
N GLY A 223 -11.36 -14.54 -20.08
CA GLY A 223 -10.73 -15.49 -21.01
C GLY A 223 -11.13 -16.92 -20.71
N GLU A 224 -10.64 -17.83 -21.53
CA GLU A 224 -10.81 -19.27 -21.43
C GLU A 224 -9.45 -19.94 -21.18
N ASP A 225 -9.46 -21.04 -20.42
CA ASP A 225 -8.27 -21.81 -20.09
C ASP A 225 -8.63 -23.27 -19.74
N ASP A 226 -7.72 -24.21 -19.99
CA ASP A 226 -7.91 -25.65 -19.66
C ASP A 226 -7.86 -25.88 -18.15
N SER A 227 -7.02 -25.15 -17.40
CA SER A 227 -7.02 -25.16 -15.95
C SER A 227 -7.99 -24.10 -15.39
N PHE A 228 -7.56 -22.92 -15.19
CA PHE A 228 -8.38 -21.71 -14.97
C PHE A 228 -7.50 -20.47 -15.04
N ILE A 229 -8.08 -19.34 -15.41
CA ILE A 229 -7.41 -18.06 -15.30
C ILE A 229 -7.45 -17.62 -13.84
N TRP A 230 -6.28 -17.41 -13.27
CA TRP A 230 -6.15 -16.95 -11.89
C TRP A 230 -6.41 -15.45 -11.75
N HIS A 231 -5.78 -14.64 -12.62
CA HIS A 231 -5.99 -13.21 -12.65
C HIS A 231 -5.76 -12.63 -14.05
N TYR A 232 -6.17 -11.38 -14.20
CA TYR A 232 -5.89 -10.58 -15.37
C TYR A 232 -4.90 -9.48 -15.02
N LYS A 233 -3.88 -9.29 -15.84
CA LYS A 233 -2.94 -8.18 -15.77
C LYS A 233 -3.44 -7.08 -16.68
N VAL A 234 -3.94 -5.99 -16.09
CA VAL A 234 -4.45 -4.80 -16.80
C VAL A 234 -3.38 -3.73 -16.78
N GLU A 235 -2.95 -3.27 -17.95
CA GLU A 235 -1.92 -2.24 -18.10
C GLU A 235 -2.44 -1.09 -18.95
N ALA A 236 -2.20 0.17 -18.53
CA ALA A 236 -2.40 1.35 -19.37
C ALA A 236 -1.04 1.82 -19.91
N ILE A 237 -0.94 1.90 -21.23
CA ILE A 237 0.29 2.18 -21.97
C ILE A 237 0.14 3.54 -22.66
N ASP A 238 1.04 4.48 -22.34
CA ASP A 238 1.16 5.76 -23.08
C ASP A 238 1.56 5.44 -24.53
N THR A 239 0.72 5.82 -25.49
CA THR A 239 0.92 5.45 -26.90
C THR A 239 2.15 6.10 -27.53
N ARG A 240 2.56 7.26 -27.04
CA ARG A 240 3.70 8.02 -27.53
C ARG A 240 5.05 7.52 -26.96
N THR A 241 5.09 7.25 -25.65
CA THR A 241 6.34 6.85 -24.97
C THR A 241 6.51 5.35 -24.84
N GLN A 242 5.43 4.57 -25.03
CA GLN A 242 5.33 3.13 -24.77
C GLN A 242 5.58 2.77 -23.29
N GLU A 243 5.48 3.74 -22.40
CA GLU A 243 5.64 3.53 -20.96
C GLU A 243 4.34 2.99 -20.36
N ILE A 244 4.45 1.96 -19.51
CA ILE A 244 3.33 1.47 -18.72
C ILE A 244 3.13 2.44 -17.56
N LYS A 245 2.01 3.17 -17.56
CA LYS A 245 1.67 4.14 -16.52
C LYS A 245 0.85 3.56 -15.39
N TYR A 246 0.15 2.47 -15.65
CA TYR A 246 -0.70 1.81 -14.68
C TYR A 246 -0.62 0.31 -14.88
N THR A 247 -0.55 -0.42 -13.78
CA THR A 247 -0.67 -1.88 -13.75
C THR A 247 -1.58 -2.27 -12.60
N ARG A 248 -2.56 -3.12 -12.90
CA ARG A 248 -3.41 -3.73 -11.88
C ARG A 248 -3.59 -5.20 -12.19
N LEU A 249 -3.53 -6.03 -11.14
CA LEU A 249 -3.96 -7.42 -11.21
C LEU A 249 -5.42 -7.48 -10.77
N VAL A 250 -6.27 -8.04 -11.62
CA VAL A 250 -7.70 -8.22 -11.37
C VAL A 250 -7.94 -9.71 -11.21
N LEU A 251 -8.41 -10.13 -10.04
CA LEU A 251 -8.71 -11.54 -9.82
C LEU A 251 -9.80 -11.98 -10.81
N SER A 252 -9.61 -13.15 -11.44
CA SER A 252 -10.70 -13.77 -12.19
C SER A 252 -11.78 -14.24 -11.23
N ASP A 253 -13.02 -14.32 -11.69
CA ASP A 253 -14.13 -14.74 -10.83
C ASP A 253 -14.29 -16.26 -10.77
N PHE A 254 -13.19 -17.01 -10.81
CA PHE A 254 -13.24 -18.47 -10.76
C PHE A 254 -13.86 -19.03 -9.45
N TYR A 255 -13.88 -18.22 -8.38
CA TYR A 255 -14.61 -18.56 -7.17
C TYR A 255 -16.14 -18.55 -7.34
N TRP A 256 -16.64 -17.88 -8.38
CA TRP A 256 -18.08 -17.78 -8.67
C TRP A 256 -18.54 -18.99 -9.49
N ARG A 257 -18.51 -20.15 -8.92
CA ARG A 257 -18.84 -21.40 -9.63
C ARG A 257 -20.28 -21.48 -10.16
N ASN A 258 -21.16 -20.64 -9.62
CA ASN A 258 -22.53 -20.47 -10.09
C ASN A 258 -22.73 -18.99 -10.49
N GLY A 259 -22.85 -18.73 -11.78
CA GLY A 259 -23.11 -17.39 -12.30
C GLY A 259 -21.84 -16.54 -12.38
N THR A 260 -20.71 -17.13 -12.77
CA THR A 260 -19.51 -16.39 -13.14
C THR A 260 -19.86 -15.34 -14.18
N PRO A 261 -19.58 -14.05 -13.95
CA PRO A 261 -19.88 -13.00 -14.93
C PRO A 261 -19.03 -13.21 -16.20
N GLU A 262 -19.63 -12.98 -17.35
CA GLU A 262 -18.91 -13.07 -18.64
C GLU A 262 -17.88 -11.94 -18.77
N THR A 263 -18.11 -10.81 -18.12
CA THR A 263 -17.26 -9.62 -18.17
C THR A 263 -16.85 -9.16 -16.79
N LEU A 264 -15.63 -8.62 -16.71
CA LEU A 264 -15.13 -7.92 -15.53
C LEU A 264 -14.95 -6.44 -15.82
N SER A 265 -15.06 -5.62 -14.78
CA SER A 265 -14.80 -4.18 -14.86
C SER A 265 -13.81 -3.76 -13.78
N CYS A 266 -12.90 -2.86 -14.13
CA CYS A 266 -12.02 -2.26 -13.16
C CYS A 266 -11.71 -0.79 -13.49
N PRO A 267 -11.52 0.08 -12.48
CA PRO A 267 -11.03 1.42 -12.69
C PRO A 267 -9.53 1.40 -13.01
N VAL A 268 -9.15 2.29 -13.91
CA VAL A 268 -7.76 2.66 -14.22
C VAL A 268 -7.56 4.08 -13.73
N SER A 269 -6.48 4.33 -13.00
CA SER A 269 -6.20 5.61 -12.36
C SER A 269 -4.73 6.02 -12.49
N GLY A 270 -4.40 7.24 -12.05
CA GLY A 270 -3.02 7.72 -12.08
C GLY A 270 -2.49 8.04 -13.47
N LEU A 271 -3.38 8.17 -14.46
CA LEU A 271 -3.02 8.59 -15.81
C LEU A 271 -2.73 10.10 -15.85
N THR A 272 -1.96 10.51 -16.83
CA THR A 272 -1.65 11.91 -17.09
C THR A 272 -2.78 12.55 -17.89
N PRO A 273 -3.25 13.75 -17.55
CA PRO A 273 -4.22 14.49 -18.35
C PRO A 273 -3.76 14.76 -19.77
N ASP A 274 -4.71 14.96 -20.68
CA ASP A 274 -4.50 15.28 -22.11
C ASP A 274 -3.52 14.33 -22.83
N THR A 275 -3.49 13.06 -22.40
CA THR A 275 -2.53 12.06 -22.88
C THR A 275 -3.25 10.86 -23.50
N GLU A 276 -2.69 10.33 -24.58
CA GLU A 276 -3.25 9.23 -25.33
C GLU A 276 -2.73 7.89 -24.81
N TYR A 277 -3.66 6.98 -24.52
CA TYR A 277 -3.38 5.66 -23.94
C TYR A 277 -4.06 4.53 -24.73
N LYS A 278 -3.54 3.33 -24.57
CA LYS A 278 -4.24 2.08 -24.84
C LYS A 278 -4.19 1.18 -23.61
N ILE A 279 -5.21 0.35 -23.44
CA ILE A 279 -5.25 -0.69 -22.42
C ILE A 279 -4.80 -2.00 -23.03
N SER A 280 -3.92 -2.72 -22.35
CA SER A 280 -3.49 -4.07 -22.66
C SER A 280 -3.90 -5.00 -21.52
N ILE A 281 -4.55 -6.12 -21.83
CA ILE A 281 -5.01 -7.09 -20.84
C ILE A 281 -4.52 -8.48 -21.21
N LYS A 282 -3.90 -9.17 -20.26
CA LYS A 282 -3.50 -10.56 -20.36
C LYS A 282 -4.16 -11.38 -19.28
N GLY A 283 -4.62 -12.58 -19.59
CA GLY A 283 -4.98 -13.61 -18.63
C GLY A 283 -3.73 -14.36 -18.17
N VAL A 284 -3.68 -14.73 -16.88
CA VAL A 284 -2.60 -15.52 -16.28
C VAL A 284 -3.22 -16.73 -15.60
N ASP A 285 -2.79 -17.93 -15.99
CA ASP A 285 -3.29 -19.20 -15.45
C ASP A 285 -2.61 -19.60 -14.12
N SER A 286 -2.96 -20.78 -13.59
CA SER A 286 -2.35 -21.33 -12.38
C SER A 286 -0.90 -21.77 -12.55
N PHE A 287 -0.43 -21.94 -13.77
CA PHE A 287 0.97 -22.22 -14.11
C PHE A 287 1.81 -20.96 -14.39
N PHE A 288 1.22 -19.76 -14.20
CA PHE A 288 1.81 -18.46 -14.55
C PHE A 288 2.08 -18.28 -16.05
N SER A 289 1.36 -19.01 -16.92
CA SER A 289 1.39 -18.76 -18.35
C SER A 289 0.54 -17.54 -18.66
N GLU A 290 1.06 -16.63 -19.49
CA GLU A 290 0.33 -15.44 -19.94
C GLU A 290 -0.31 -15.70 -21.32
N SER A 291 -1.53 -15.20 -21.49
CA SER A 291 -2.17 -15.13 -22.82
C SER A 291 -1.47 -14.14 -23.73
N GLN A 292 -1.77 -14.19 -25.02
CA GLN A 292 -1.58 -13.01 -25.87
C GLN A 292 -2.48 -11.88 -25.36
N PRO A 293 -2.02 -10.61 -25.42
CA PRO A 293 -2.82 -9.50 -24.93
C PRO A 293 -4.01 -9.22 -25.87
N VAL A 294 -5.15 -8.85 -25.27
CA VAL A 294 -6.18 -8.10 -25.96
C VAL A 294 -6.00 -6.62 -25.66
N GLU A 295 -6.17 -5.79 -26.69
CA GLU A 295 -5.94 -4.34 -26.55
C GLU A 295 -7.22 -3.56 -26.85
N SER A 296 -7.43 -2.44 -26.12
CA SER A 296 -8.49 -1.49 -26.43
C SER A 296 -8.15 -0.67 -27.68
N THR A 297 -9.14 0.02 -28.23
CA THR A 297 -8.85 1.20 -29.06
C THR A 297 -8.10 2.24 -28.25
N THR A 298 -7.33 3.10 -28.90
CA THR A 298 -6.71 4.25 -28.23
C THR A 298 -7.77 5.22 -27.71
N PHE A 299 -7.52 5.79 -26.54
CA PHE A 299 -8.35 6.82 -25.95
C PHE A 299 -7.46 7.93 -25.40
N LYS A 300 -8.04 9.11 -25.23
CA LYS A 300 -7.32 10.24 -24.67
C LYS A 300 -7.99 10.67 -23.37
N THR A 301 -7.20 10.83 -22.29
CA THR A 301 -7.68 11.42 -21.02
C THR A 301 -8.10 12.87 -21.25
N ASN A 302 -9.07 13.35 -20.48
CA ASN A 302 -9.50 14.74 -20.55
C ASN A 302 -8.34 15.67 -20.18
N ALA A 303 -8.32 16.85 -20.82
CA ALA A 303 -7.42 17.91 -20.42
C ALA A 303 -7.85 18.51 -19.05
N LEU A 304 -6.89 18.96 -18.25
CA LEU A 304 -7.22 19.78 -17.09
C LEU A 304 -7.92 21.06 -17.52
N PRO A 305 -8.88 21.56 -16.72
CA PRO A 305 -9.42 22.90 -16.95
C PRO A 305 -8.29 23.93 -17.01
N PRO A 306 -8.33 24.88 -17.93
CA PRO A 306 -7.34 25.96 -17.98
C PRO A 306 -7.23 26.68 -16.64
N VAL A 307 -6.00 27.04 -16.25
CA VAL A 307 -5.77 27.85 -15.05
C VAL A 307 -6.37 29.25 -15.28
N ASP A 308 -7.35 29.62 -14.43
CA ASP A 308 -7.92 30.96 -14.42
C ASP A 308 -7.07 31.87 -13.52
N PRO A 309 -6.34 32.85 -14.10
CA PRO A 309 -5.47 33.74 -13.35
C PRO A 309 -6.22 34.72 -12.45
N SER A 310 -7.54 34.86 -12.59
CA SER A 310 -8.39 35.69 -11.75
C SER A 310 -8.78 35.05 -10.42
N VAL A 311 -8.62 33.71 -10.31
CA VAL A 311 -8.92 32.97 -9.08
C VAL A 311 -7.94 33.37 -7.98
N LYS A 312 -8.49 33.75 -6.84
CA LYS A 312 -7.70 34.14 -5.66
C LYS A 312 -7.27 32.88 -4.89
N ALA A 313 -6.08 32.95 -4.33
CA ALA A 313 -5.58 31.94 -3.42
C ALA A 313 -6.52 31.79 -2.20
N PRO A 314 -6.91 30.56 -1.84
CA PRO A 314 -7.73 30.34 -0.67
C PRO A 314 -6.93 30.59 0.61
N LYS A 315 -7.63 30.90 1.71
CA LYS A 315 -7.04 30.92 3.04
C LYS A 315 -7.15 29.52 3.66
N ALA A 316 -6.07 29.08 4.28
CA ALA A 316 -6.11 27.85 5.07
C ALA A 316 -6.95 28.08 6.34
N ASP A 317 -7.88 27.19 6.60
CA ASP A 317 -8.87 27.29 7.67
C ASP A 317 -8.67 26.30 8.81
N LEU A 318 -7.91 25.21 8.56
CA LEU A 318 -7.61 24.19 9.58
C LEU A 318 -6.23 24.41 10.22
N VAL A 319 -5.19 24.60 9.42
CA VAL A 319 -3.83 24.89 9.90
C VAL A 319 -3.23 25.92 8.96
N ASP A 320 -2.75 27.04 9.50
CA ASP A 320 -1.96 28.05 8.81
C ASP A 320 -0.87 28.55 9.75
N ILE A 321 0.32 27.97 9.63
CA ILE A 321 1.41 28.25 10.55
C ILE A 321 2.22 29.43 10.05
N VAL A 322 2.27 30.44 10.89
CA VAL A 322 3.12 31.61 10.70
C VAL A 322 4.23 31.64 11.75
N PHE A 323 5.37 32.17 11.37
CA PHE A 323 6.54 32.24 12.22
C PHE A 323 6.92 33.69 12.48
N THR A 324 7.18 34.04 13.75
CA THR A 324 7.86 35.29 14.14
C THR A 324 9.34 34.98 14.40
N ASN A 325 10.07 35.94 14.93
CA ASN A 325 11.47 35.73 15.31
C ASN A 325 11.64 34.83 16.55
N THR A 326 10.56 34.52 17.28
CA THR A 326 10.62 33.77 18.55
C THR A 326 9.66 32.56 18.61
N GLU A 327 8.55 32.62 17.92
CA GLU A 327 7.47 31.62 18.07
C GLU A 327 6.78 31.28 16.75
N ALA A 328 6.05 30.17 16.77
CA ALA A 328 5.13 29.77 15.71
C ALA A 328 3.69 29.86 16.24
N GLN A 329 2.78 30.31 15.37
CA GLN A 329 1.36 30.44 15.69
C GLN A 329 0.53 29.84 14.56
N ASN A 330 -0.62 29.24 14.91
CA ASN A 330 -1.64 28.88 13.95
C ASN A 330 -2.65 30.04 13.86
N VAL A 331 -2.71 30.68 12.70
CA VAL A 331 -3.64 31.79 12.44
C VAL A 331 -4.91 31.35 11.73
N ALA A 332 -5.08 30.04 11.49
CA ALA A 332 -6.29 29.48 10.90
C ALA A 332 -7.49 29.57 11.85
N ALA A 333 -8.69 29.57 11.26
CA ALA A 333 -9.96 29.67 11.99
C ALA A 333 -10.23 28.51 12.97
N SER A 334 -9.56 27.36 12.81
CA SER A 334 -9.67 26.22 13.71
C SER A 334 -9.25 26.52 15.14
N GLY A 335 -8.39 27.52 15.35
CA GLY A 335 -7.84 27.88 16.66
C GLY A 335 -6.95 26.82 17.32
N LEU A 336 -6.46 25.81 16.56
CA LEU A 336 -5.59 24.77 17.05
C LEU A 336 -4.27 25.36 17.57
N ALA A 337 -3.88 24.94 18.77
CA ALA A 337 -2.65 25.39 19.40
C ALA A 337 -1.40 24.78 18.74
N VAL A 338 -0.34 25.56 18.66
CA VAL A 338 0.99 25.12 18.22
C VAL A 338 1.91 24.97 19.41
N THR A 339 2.52 23.80 19.54
CA THR A 339 3.44 23.50 20.62
C THR A 339 4.84 23.27 20.06
N LYS A 340 5.82 24.01 20.56
CA LYS A 340 7.24 23.74 20.27
C LYS A 340 7.72 22.53 21.05
N LYS A 341 8.45 21.65 20.38
CA LYS A 341 9.16 20.52 20.95
C LYS A 341 10.68 20.74 20.83
N GLY A 342 11.43 20.24 21.81
CA GLY A 342 12.87 20.47 21.89
C GLY A 342 13.26 21.81 22.55
N THR A 343 14.56 22.03 22.74
CA THR A 343 15.11 23.14 23.55
C THR A 343 15.67 24.30 22.71
N GLY A 344 15.91 24.08 21.42
CA GLY A 344 16.47 25.09 20.52
C GLY A 344 15.46 26.14 20.03
N THR A 345 15.96 27.14 19.32
CA THR A 345 15.14 28.14 18.59
C THR A 345 15.21 27.83 17.10
N PRO A 346 14.29 27.00 16.59
CA PRO A 346 14.39 26.52 15.22
C PRO A 346 13.92 27.51 14.18
N ILE A 347 13.64 28.76 14.53
CA ILE A 347 13.13 29.80 13.63
C ILE A 347 14.26 30.73 13.19
N GLY A 348 14.25 31.11 11.93
CA GLY A 348 15.16 32.12 11.38
C GLY A 348 14.57 32.86 10.19
N TYR A 349 15.00 34.10 9.98
CA TYR A 349 14.62 34.88 8.80
C TYR A 349 15.37 34.35 7.57
N ASN A 350 14.63 34.06 6.51
CA ASN A 350 15.19 33.72 5.22
C ASN A 350 15.17 34.94 4.31
N THR A 351 16.36 35.39 3.91
CA THR A 351 16.54 36.62 3.13
C THR A 351 16.04 36.51 1.69
N ASP A 352 16.07 35.32 1.12
CA ASP A 352 15.63 35.07 -0.25
C ASP A 352 14.09 35.06 -0.34
N LEU A 353 13.44 34.39 0.62
CA LEU A 353 11.99 34.35 0.71
C LEU A 353 11.36 35.54 1.41
N LYS A 354 12.18 36.34 2.11
CA LYS A 354 11.75 37.48 2.92
C LYS A 354 10.67 37.13 3.95
N MET A 355 10.84 35.99 4.59
CA MET A 355 9.93 35.48 5.61
C MET A 355 10.67 34.67 6.67
N TYR A 356 10.04 34.46 7.81
CA TYR A 356 10.54 33.53 8.81
C TYR A 356 10.22 32.08 8.44
N VAL A 357 11.16 31.22 8.72
CA VAL A 357 11.07 29.78 8.41
C VAL A 357 11.49 28.95 9.63
N ILE A 358 10.93 27.79 9.77
CA ILE A 358 11.44 26.80 10.74
C ILE A 358 12.67 26.09 10.14
N LYS A 359 13.71 25.95 10.96
CA LYS A 359 14.93 25.17 10.68
C LYS A 359 15.04 24.06 11.71
N PRO A 360 14.35 22.92 11.52
CA PRO A 360 14.41 21.83 12.45
C PRO A 360 15.85 21.40 12.68
N ASN A 361 16.26 21.25 13.95
CA ASN A 361 17.64 20.94 14.25
C ASN A 361 17.93 19.46 14.07
N THR A 362 19.06 19.17 13.45
CA THR A 362 19.46 17.82 13.05
C THR A 362 20.59 17.24 13.88
N THR A 363 21.04 17.93 14.93
CA THR A 363 22.11 17.43 15.80
C THR A 363 21.53 16.67 16.99
N GLY A 364 21.76 15.34 17.03
CA GLY A 364 21.34 14.46 18.11
C GLY A 364 19.96 13.81 17.95
N SER A 365 19.54 13.07 18.94
CA SER A 365 18.28 12.32 18.99
C SER A 365 17.03 13.18 19.27
N ILE A 366 17.19 14.46 19.58
CA ILE A 366 16.09 15.37 19.90
C ILE A 366 16.04 16.44 18.83
N SER A 367 14.99 16.34 17.99
CA SER A 367 14.72 17.31 16.95
C SER A 367 13.90 18.47 17.53
N ASN A 368 14.26 19.71 17.16
CA ASN A 368 13.40 20.85 17.36
C ASN A 368 12.37 20.88 16.22
N TYR A 369 11.10 20.74 16.58
CA TYR A 369 9.97 20.74 15.64
C TYR A 369 8.75 21.38 16.30
N TYR A 370 7.70 21.61 15.52
CA TYR A 370 6.42 22.07 16.04
C TYR A 370 5.36 20.99 15.89
N MET A 371 4.38 21.03 16.79
CA MET A 371 3.27 20.09 16.81
C MET A 371 1.95 20.85 16.89
N VAL A 372 0.98 20.43 16.09
CA VAL A 372 -0.41 20.88 16.13
C VAL A 372 -1.26 19.70 16.59
N ASP A 373 -1.79 19.78 17.81
CA ASP A 373 -2.66 18.76 18.38
C ASP A 373 -4.12 19.05 17.99
N TYR A 374 -4.76 18.10 17.30
CA TYR A 374 -6.16 18.21 16.91
C TYR A 374 -7.06 17.19 17.62
N LYS A 375 -6.56 16.51 18.65
CA LYS A 375 -7.32 15.53 19.42
C LYS A 375 -8.57 16.18 20.02
N GLY A 376 -9.73 15.60 19.71
CA GLY A 376 -11.02 16.12 20.16
C GLY A 376 -11.50 17.39 19.44
N ASN A 377 -10.75 17.94 18.49
CA ASN A 377 -11.18 19.08 17.69
C ASN A 377 -12.10 18.64 16.55
N THR A 378 -13.40 18.89 16.71
CA THR A 378 -14.41 18.49 15.72
C THR A 378 -14.35 19.34 14.43
N THR A 379 -13.88 20.58 14.51
CA THR A 379 -13.69 21.43 13.33
C THR A 379 -12.66 20.80 12.38
N TYR A 380 -11.51 20.36 12.91
CA TYR A 380 -10.51 19.71 12.11
C TYR A 380 -11.00 18.35 11.56
N THR A 381 -11.49 17.48 12.46
CA THR A 381 -11.89 16.12 12.05
C THR A 381 -13.07 16.08 11.10
N ASN A 382 -13.99 17.04 11.17
CA ASN A 382 -15.07 17.17 10.20
C ASN A 382 -14.60 17.87 8.91
N GLY A 383 -13.69 18.84 9.02
CA GLY A 383 -13.17 19.57 7.88
C GLY A 383 -12.47 18.66 6.86
N VAL A 384 -11.75 17.63 7.30
CA VAL A 384 -11.02 16.73 6.40
C VAL A 384 -11.85 15.58 5.82
N LYS A 385 -13.11 15.39 6.26
CA LYS A 385 -13.92 14.21 5.87
C LYS A 385 -14.36 14.19 4.41
N ASN A 386 -14.62 15.35 3.82
CA ASN A 386 -15.21 15.46 2.49
C ASN A 386 -14.23 16.01 1.46
N GLY A 387 -13.02 16.24 1.88
CA GLY A 387 -11.95 16.78 1.06
C GLY A 387 -11.01 17.67 1.88
N PHE A 388 -9.75 17.66 1.53
CA PHE A 388 -8.75 18.48 2.19
C PHE A 388 -7.58 18.79 1.25
N THR A 389 -6.74 19.71 1.70
CA THR A 389 -5.44 20.00 1.08
C THR A 389 -4.39 20.12 2.15
N TYR A 390 -3.23 19.51 1.93
CA TYR A 390 -2.00 19.77 2.66
C TYR A 390 -1.05 20.56 1.75
N GLU A 391 -0.44 21.60 2.29
CA GLU A 391 0.51 22.47 1.59
C GLU A 391 1.78 22.61 2.41
N VAL A 392 2.94 22.46 1.77
CA VAL A 392 4.23 22.74 2.35
C VAL A 392 5.13 23.45 1.34
N TYR A 393 5.85 24.49 1.79
CA TYR A 393 6.93 25.10 1.02
C TYR A 393 8.22 24.89 1.78
N CYS A 394 9.08 24.05 1.25
CA CYS A 394 10.24 23.56 1.99
C CYS A 394 11.45 23.30 1.09
N LYS A 395 12.64 23.23 1.70
CA LYS A 395 13.86 22.72 1.06
C LYS A 395 14.60 21.78 2.00
N THR A 396 15.22 20.74 1.47
CA THR A 396 16.12 19.87 2.24
C THR A 396 17.58 20.17 1.94
N SER A 397 18.43 20.08 2.95
CA SER A 397 19.90 20.13 2.80
C SER A 397 20.53 18.74 2.69
N ASP A 398 19.79 17.67 3.02
CA ASP A 398 20.26 16.28 3.02
C ASP A 398 19.36 15.41 2.15
N ILE A 399 19.86 15.02 0.99
CA ILE A 399 19.15 14.15 0.04
C ILE A 399 19.39 12.65 0.26
N LYS A 400 19.99 12.25 1.39
CA LYS A 400 20.36 10.85 1.64
C LYS A 400 19.54 10.18 2.73
N THR A 401 18.90 10.94 3.62
CA THR A 401 18.18 10.40 4.77
C THR A 401 16.68 10.58 4.64
N MET A 402 15.94 9.65 5.22
CA MET A 402 14.48 9.73 5.35
C MET A 402 14.09 10.86 6.31
N GLN A 403 13.14 11.71 5.93
CA GLN A 403 12.73 12.89 6.68
C GLN A 403 11.35 13.39 6.27
N TYR A 404 10.70 14.17 7.14
CA TYR A 404 9.30 14.58 6.97
C TYR A 404 9.13 16.08 7.28
N PRO A 405 8.78 16.91 6.28
CA PRO A 405 8.58 18.34 6.52
C PRO A 405 7.24 18.67 7.20
N LEU A 406 6.17 17.92 6.91
CA LEU A 406 4.84 18.06 7.48
C LEU A 406 4.15 16.70 7.45
N SER A 407 3.86 16.11 8.63
CA SER A 407 3.43 14.71 8.67
C SER A 407 2.71 14.31 9.96
N ASN A 408 1.82 13.31 9.83
CA ASN A 408 1.32 12.47 10.92
C ASN A 408 1.26 10.98 10.49
N LEU A 409 2.23 10.52 9.71
CA LEU A 409 2.21 9.23 9.03
C LEU A 409 2.38 8.02 9.95
N GLN A 410 3.14 8.12 11.03
CA GLN A 410 3.46 7.00 11.90
C GLN A 410 2.22 6.28 12.47
N SER A 411 1.10 6.95 12.56
CA SER A 411 -0.14 6.40 13.14
C SER A 411 -1.27 6.27 12.13
N ALA A 412 -0.95 5.81 10.93
CA ALA A 412 -1.91 5.64 9.85
C ALA A 412 -2.53 6.96 9.36
N GLY A 413 -1.74 8.01 9.28
CA GLY A 413 -2.15 9.32 8.81
C GLY A 413 -1.70 9.63 7.38
N MET A 414 -1.30 10.89 7.19
CA MET A 414 -0.88 11.43 5.92
C MET A 414 0.23 12.48 6.09
N GLY A 415 0.93 12.80 5.01
CA GLY A 415 1.93 13.85 5.04
C GLY A 415 2.89 13.80 3.88
N PHE A 416 3.85 14.72 3.92
CA PHE A 416 4.96 14.76 2.99
C PHE A 416 6.15 14.01 3.57
N THR A 417 6.78 13.24 2.73
CA THR A 417 7.99 12.48 3.07
C THR A 417 9.07 12.75 2.03
N PHE A 418 10.31 12.66 2.45
CA PHE A 418 11.46 12.68 1.58
C PHE A 418 12.31 11.45 1.83
N ASN A 419 12.76 10.79 0.74
CA ASN A 419 13.57 9.57 0.76
C ASN A 419 13.00 8.46 1.66
N GLU A 420 11.68 8.28 1.63
CA GLU A 420 11.01 7.21 2.35
C GLU A 420 11.37 5.86 1.75
N THR A 421 11.76 4.88 2.60
CA THR A 421 12.34 3.60 2.19
C THR A 421 11.50 2.37 2.51
N TYR A 422 10.37 2.53 3.22
CA TYR A 422 9.53 1.40 3.63
C TYR A 422 8.56 0.95 2.54
N THR A 423 8.28 1.82 1.57
CA THR A 423 7.36 1.52 0.46
C THR A 423 8.09 1.58 -0.88
N ASP A 424 7.52 0.95 -1.90
CA ASP A 424 7.99 1.04 -3.28
C ASP A 424 7.19 2.12 -4.05
N PRO A 425 7.77 2.91 -4.97
CA PRO A 425 9.21 2.96 -5.31
C PRO A 425 10.05 3.67 -4.24
N LYS A 426 11.22 3.13 -3.99
CA LYS A 426 12.23 3.73 -3.09
C LYS A 426 13.05 4.75 -3.85
N GLY A 427 13.47 5.82 -3.19
CA GLY A 427 14.37 6.80 -3.78
C GLY A 427 14.34 8.16 -3.09
N ALA A 428 15.37 8.96 -3.37
CA ALA A 428 15.55 10.30 -2.82
C ALA A 428 14.61 11.29 -3.52
N THR A 429 13.31 11.17 -3.29
CA THR A 429 12.28 12.06 -3.86
C THR A 429 11.32 12.56 -2.80
N PHE A 430 10.73 13.72 -3.02
CA PHE A 430 9.56 14.16 -2.27
C PHE A 430 8.35 13.34 -2.71
N SER A 431 7.58 12.87 -1.73
CA SER A 431 6.35 12.11 -1.94
C SER A 431 5.25 12.61 -1.02
N ALA A 432 4.01 12.49 -1.45
CA ALA A 432 2.86 12.47 -0.55
C ALA A 432 2.55 11.02 -0.18
N MET A 433 2.23 10.78 1.08
CA MET A 433 1.71 9.51 1.56
C MET A 433 0.40 9.76 2.28
N ILE A 434 -0.61 8.97 1.94
CA ILE A 434 -1.95 9.09 2.49
C ILE A 434 -2.46 7.69 2.81
N ARG A 435 -2.91 7.47 4.04
CA ARG A 435 -3.53 6.20 4.43
C ARG A 435 -4.99 6.18 4.03
N GLY A 436 -5.37 5.22 3.17
CA GLY A 436 -6.73 5.04 2.71
C GLY A 436 -6.92 3.70 2.04
N ASP A 437 -8.15 3.26 1.84
CA ASP A 437 -8.50 2.00 1.18
C ASP A 437 -7.70 0.79 1.71
N GLY A 438 -7.36 0.79 3.01
CA GLY A 438 -6.58 -0.26 3.66
C GLY A 438 -5.06 -0.22 3.43
N LYS A 439 -4.54 0.70 2.61
CA LYS A 439 -3.12 0.82 2.24
C LYS A 439 -2.58 2.24 2.39
N TYR A 440 -1.28 2.43 2.12
CA TYR A 440 -0.71 3.75 1.87
C TYR A 440 -0.66 4.02 0.37
N HIS A 441 -1.27 5.13 -0.07
CA HIS A 441 -1.06 5.71 -1.37
C HIS A 441 0.20 6.57 -1.30
N LYS A 442 1.25 6.18 -2.03
CA LYS A 442 2.50 6.94 -2.13
C LYS A 442 2.67 7.43 -3.56
N LEU A 443 2.64 8.75 -3.73
CA LEU A 443 2.85 9.41 -5.01
C LEU A 443 4.06 10.32 -4.93
N ASN A 444 4.89 10.30 -5.96
CA ASN A 444 6.09 11.11 -6.03
C ASN A 444 5.81 12.43 -6.76
N PHE A 445 6.30 13.55 -6.22
CA PHE A 445 6.20 14.87 -6.85
C PHE A 445 7.13 15.02 -8.05
N MET A 446 8.26 14.31 -8.06
CA MET A 446 9.26 14.39 -9.12
C MET A 446 10.12 13.13 -9.14
N LYS A 447 10.90 12.96 -10.20
CA LYS A 447 11.89 11.87 -10.26
C LYS A 447 13.03 12.14 -9.26
N ALA A 448 13.60 11.08 -8.71
CA ALA A 448 14.70 11.19 -7.74
C ALA A 448 15.91 11.95 -8.29
N THR A 449 16.17 11.84 -9.59
CA THR A 449 17.26 12.57 -10.28
C THR A 449 17.06 14.07 -10.35
N ASP A 450 15.83 14.56 -10.19
CA ASP A 450 15.47 15.97 -10.38
C ASP A 450 15.47 16.72 -9.05
N VAL A 451 15.53 16.02 -7.92
CA VAL A 451 15.60 16.66 -6.60
C VAL A 451 16.98 17.25 -6.36
N LYS A 452 17.00 18.56 -6.07
CA LYS A 452 18.22 19.30 -5.75
C LYS A 452 18.23 19.71 -4.28
N ALA A 453 19.36 19.43 -3.60
CA ALA A 453 19.58 19.93 -2.26
C ALA A 453 19.53 21.48 -2.23
N ASN A 454 19.05 22.03 -1.13
CA ASN A 454 18.95 23.50 -0.90
C ASN A 454 18.06 24.26 -1.91
N THR A 455 17.19 23.54 -2.63
CA THR A 455 16.18 24.13 -3.51
C THR A 455 14.83 24.07 -2.82
N TYR A 456 14.09 25.18 -2.83
CA TYR A 456 12.72 25.22 -2.35
C TYR A 456 11.76 24.64 -3.37
N TYR A 457 10.82 23.82 -2.87
CA TYR A 457 9.74 23.22 -3.62
C TYR A 457 8.41 23.53 -2.94
N HIS A 458 7.43 23.98 -3.71
CA HIS A 458 6.05 24.12 -3.26
C HIS A 458 5.32 22.84 -3.55
N LEU A 459 5.03 22.07 -2.51
CA LEU A 459 4.42 20.76 -2.58
C LEU A 459 3.01 20.82 -2.01
N LEU A 460 2.06 20.34 -2.78
CA LEU A 460 0.67 20.29 -2.41
C LEU A 460 0.08 18.92 -2.75
N PHE A 461 -0.72 18.36 -1.85
CA PHE A 461 -1.61 17.29 -2.22
C PHE A 461 -3.02 17.55 -1.73
N THR A 462 -3.98 17.17 -2.56
CA THR A 462 -5.41 17.32 -2.29
C THR A 462 -6.09 15.97 -2.30
N TRP A 463 -7.20 15.85 -1.57
CA TRP A 463 -8.14 14.74 -1.67
C TRP A 463 -9.57 15.29 -1.67
N ASN A 464 -10.40 14.85 -2.61
CA ASN A 464 -11.76 15.35 -2.79
C ASN A 464 -12.86 14.34 -2.40
N GLY A 465 -12.49 13.27 -1.70
CA GLY A 465 -13.38 12.15 -1.37
C GLY A 465 -13.15 10.90 -2.22
N GLU A 466 -12.54 11.05 -3.39
CA GLU A 466 -12.29 9.95 -4.33
C GLU A 466 -10.89 10.00 -4.96
N GLN A 467 -10.37 11.20 -5.22
CA GLN A 467 -9.15 11.44 -5.98
C GLN A 467 -8.12 12.18 -5.13
N ILE A 468 -6.90 11.66 -5.10
CA ILE A 468 -5.71 12.35 -4.64
C ILE A 468 -5.06 13.03 -5.85
N CYS A 469 -4.72 14.31 -5.73
CA CYS A 469 -3.94 15.02 -6.75
C CYS A 469 -2.72 15.68 -6.12
N LEU A 470 -1.57 15.60 -6.78
CA LEU A 470 -0.32 16.23 -6.39
C LEU A 470 0.00 17.40 -7.31
N TYR A 471 0.50 18.48 -6.70
CA TYR A 471 0.97 19.67 -7.41
C TYR A 471 2.36 20.06 -6.92
N LEU A 472 3.23 20.37 -7.88
CA LEU A 472 4.59 20.85 -7.66
C LEU A 472 4.73 22.24 -8.28
N ASP A 473 5.15 23.23 -7.48
CA ASP A 473 5.41 24.58 -7.95
C ASP A 473 4.26 25.18 -8.77
N GLY A 474 3.03 24.92 -8.33
CA GLY A 474 1.80 25.42 -8.95
C GLY A 474 1.21 24.56 -10.05
N GLU A 475 1.89 23.50 -10.49
CA GLU A 475 1.47 22.65 -11.60
C GLU A 475 1.09 21.23 -11.13
N PHE A 476 0.10 20.64 -11.79
CA PHE A 476 -0.29 19.23 -11.55
C PHE A 476 0.82 18.28 -11.98
N VAL A 477 1.06 17.23 -11.17
CA VAL A 477 2.13 16.25 -11.45
C VAL A 477 1.69 14.79 -11.37
N ALA A 478 0.75 14.44 -10.50
CA ALA A 478 0.31 13.05 -10.32
C ALA A 478 -1.07 12.97 -9.66
N SER A 479 -1.73 11.84 -9.83
CA SER A 479 -2.97 11.52 -9.12
C SER A 479 -3.08 10.04 -8.79
N ASP A 480 -3.95 9.69 -7.83
CA ASP A 480 -4.37 8.33 -7.52
C ASP A 480 -5.80 8.32 -6.97
N VAL A 481 -6.48 7.18 -7.04
CA VAL A 481 -7.81 6.99 -6.45
C VAL A 481 -7.68 6.53 -5.01
N CYS A 482 -8.42 7.20 -4.11
CA CYS A 482 -8.57 6.83 -2.70
C CYS A 482 -10.01 7.13 -2.26
N LYS A 483 -10.85 6.11 -2.16
CA LYS A 483 -12.29 6.28 -1.86
C LYS A 483 -12.58 6.38 -0.38
N LYS A 484 -11.72 5.83 0.47
CA LYS A 484 -11.93 5.79 1.92
C LYS A 484 -10.67 6.18 2.67
N LEU A 485 -10.68 7.39 3.21
CA LEU A 485 -9.60 7.89 4.04
C LEU A 485 -9.53 7.18 5.39
N THR A 486 -8.32 6.90 5.85
CA THR A 486 -8.04 6.48 7.24
C THR A 486 -7.42 7.66 7.99
N MET A 487 -7.94 7.96 9.19
CA MET A 487 -7.41 9.02 10.04
C MET A 487 -6.78 8.44 11.30
N PRO A 488 -5.69 9.04 11.81
CA PRO A 488 -5.17 8.71 13.13
C PRO A 488 -6.22 8.81 14.21
N SER A 489 -6.13 7.96 15.22
CA SER A 489 -7.07 7.92 16.35
C SER A 489 -6.36 8.01 17.69
N GLY A 490 -7.12 8.29 18.75
CA GLY A 490 -6.59 8.38 20.12
C GLY A 490 -5.50 9.44 20.26
N ASP A 491 -4.38 9.08 20.88
CA ASP A 491 -3.26 10.01 21.17
C ASP A 491 -2.42 10.36 19.93
N ALA A 492 -2.67 9.72 18.80
CA ALA A 492 -1.97 9.98 17.55
C ALA A 492 -2.56 11.12 16.71
N GLN A 493 -3.60 11.79 17.22
CA GLN A 493 -4.32 12.88 16.53
C GLN A 493 -3.57 14.22 16.58
N TYR A 494 -2.37 14.27 16.03
CA TYR A 494 -1.56 15.50 15.91
C TYR A 494 -0.71 15.48 14.64
N ILE A 495 -0.30 16.66 14.19
CA ILE A 495 0.57 16.87 13.03
C ILE A 495 1.91 17.42 13.52
N CYS A 496 3.02 16.92 12.98
CA CYS A 496 4.35 17.49 13.18
C CYS A 496 4.78 18.36 11.98
N ILE A 497 5.46 19.45 12.27
CA ILE A 497 6.13 20.32 11.29
C ILE A 497 7.61 20.20 11.53
N GLY A 498 8.35 19.65 10.57
CA GLY A 498 9.77 19.37 10.66
C GLY A 498 10.15 18.00 11.26
N ALA A 499 9.19 17.09 11.41
CA ALA A 499 9.41 15.72 11.83
C ALA A 499 8.19 14.85 11.49
N ASP A 500 8.27 13.52 11.66
CA ASP A 500 7.11 12.65 11.68
C ASP A 500 6.54 12.49 13.09
N SER A 501 5.24 12.20 13.17
CA SER A 501 4.54 11.90 14.42
C SER A 501 5.02 10.56 15.02
N ASN A 502 4.53 10.24 16.19
CA ASN A 502 4.64 8.93 16.81
C ASN A 502 3.27 8.52 17.35
N SER A 503 3.16 7.38 18.01
CA SER A 503 1.90 6.87 18.57
C SER A 503 1.27 7.80 19.64
N SER A 504 2.04 8.72 20.20
CA SER A 504 1.62 9.65 21.25
C SER A 504 2.45 10.94 21.20
N PRO A 505 1.88 12.12 21.55
CA PRO A 505 2.59 13.39 21.67
C PRO A 505 3.70 13.41 22.74
N SER A 506 3.68 12.46 23.68
CA SER A 506 4.73 12.28 24.70
C SER A 506 5.92 11.48 24.18
N SER A 507 5.75 10.73 23.11
CA SER A 507 6.85 10.01 22.44
C SER A 507 7.67 10.95 21.58
N ALA A 508 8.99 10.69 21.45
CA ALA A 508 9.84 11.45 20.56
C ALA A 508 9.37 11.31 19.10
N ALA A 509 9.30 12.44 18.38
CA ALA A 509 9.07 12.40 16.94
C ALA A 509 10.22 11.70 16.22
N GLN A 510 9.95 11.22 15.02
CA GLN A 510 10.90 10.45 14.23
C GLN A 510 11.34 11.25 12.99
N ASN A 511 12.49 10.85 12.43
CA ASN A 511 12.95 11.27 11.10
C ASN A 511 12.86 12.79 10.85
N ALA A 512 13.53 13.56 11.68
CA ALA A 512 13.53 15.01 11.61
C ALA A 512 13.91 15.54 10.23
N PHE A 513 13.22 16.58 9.80
CA PHE A 513 13.49 17.26 8.54
C PHE A 513 14.79 18.08 8.64
N LYS A 514 15.69 17.85 7.70
CA LYS A 514 17.01 18.49 7.64
C LYS A 514 17.00 19.58 6.58
N GLY A 515 16.41 20.71 6.91
CA GLY A 515 16.24 21.80 5.95
C GLY A 515 15.46 22.96 6.53
N GLU A 516 14.65 23.58 5.69
CA GLU A 516 13.80 24.71 6.06
C GLU A 516 12.36 24.44 5.63
N VAL A 517 11.39 24.77 6.49
CA VAL A 517 9.95 24.77 6.19
C VAL A 517 9.46 26.22 6.31
N ALA A 518 8.99 26.77 5.20
CA ALA A 518 8.52 28.14 5.10
C ALA A 518 6.98 28.26 5.20
N ILE A 519 6.25 27.27 4.64
CA ILE A 519 4.80 27.16 4.71
C ILE A 519 4.45 25.78 5.23
N ALA A 520 3.45 25.71 6.11
CA ALA A 520 2.81 24.49 6.58
C ALA A 520 1.32 24.77 6.78
N ARG A 521 0.45 24.25 5.90
CA ARG A 521 -0.97 24.56 5.86
C ARG A 521 -1.84 23.33 5.64
N VAL A 522 -3.07 23.37 6.18
CA VAL A 522 -4.11 22.39 5.94
C VAL A 522 -5.43 23.13 5.69
N TYR A 523 -6.14 22.73 4.65
CA TYR A 523 -7.42 23.29 4.23
C TYR A 523 -8.53 22.22 4.37
N SER A 524 -9.74 22.64 4.70
CA SER A 524 -10.94 21.78 4.76
C SER A 524 -11.58 21.51 3.40
N LYS A 525 -10.86 21.74 2.32
CA LYS A 525 -11.29 21.47 0.94
C LYS A 525 -10.15 20.99 0.06
N ALA A 526 -10.47 20.25 -0.97
CA ALA A 526 -9.56 20.01 -2.09
C ALA A 526 -9.47 21.28 -2.94
N VAL A 527 -8.32 21.96 -2.93
CA VAL A 527 -8.11 23.15 -3.80
C VAL A 527 -7.93 22.71 -5.25
N ASN A 528 -8.45 23.48 -6.19
CA ASN A 528 -8.33 23.21 -7.62
C ASN A 528 -7.04 23.78 -8.22
N ALA A 529 -6.73 23.44 -9.47
CA ALA A 529 -5.50 23.86 -10.14
C ALA A 529 -5.31 25.39 -10.21
N SER A 530 -6.38 26.16 -10.41
CA SER A 530 -6.31 27.63 -10.43
C SER A 530 -5.98 28.22 -9.07
N GLU A 531 -6.55 27.64 -8.00
CA GLU A 531 -6.23 28.01 -6.62
C GLU A 531 -4.78 27.67 -6.27
N VAL A 532 -4.28 26.49 -6.69
CA VAL A 532 -2.88 26.08 -6.49
C VAL A 532 -1.91 27.03 -7.20
N ALA A 533 -2.18 27.35 -8.47
CA ALA A 533 -1.39 28.31 -9.21
C ALA A 533 -1.36 29.69 -8.53
N SER A 534 -2.50 30.11 -7.97
CA SER A 534 -2.60 31.37 -7.22
C SER A 534 -1.81 31.35 -5.92
N LEU A 535 -1.81 30.23 -5.17
CA LEU A 535 -0.98 30.03 -3.97
C LEU A 535 0.51 30.13 -4.31
N TYR A 536 0.96 29.44 -5.33
CA TYR A 536 2.36 29.49 -5.76
C TYR A 536 2.79 30.91 -6.23
N LYS A 537 1.90 31.59 -6.98
CA LYS A 537 2.13 32.97 -7.42
C LYS A 537 2.33 33.92 -6.24
N GLN A 538 1.58 33.77 -5.15
CA GLN A 538 1.78 34.60 -3.95
C GLN A 538 3.19 34.40 -3.36
N LEU A 539 3.69 33.15 -3.26
CA LEU A 539 5.03 32.84 -2.76
C LEU A 539 6.13 33.49 -3.61
N THR A 540 6.02 33.34 -4.92
CA THR A 540 7.01 33.90 -5.87
C THR A 540 6.96 35.42 -5.93
N THR A 541 5.78 36.04 -5.91
CA THR A 541 5.60 37.49 -5.88
C THR A 541 6.20 38.08 -4.61
N ARG A 542 5.90 37.50 -3.43
CA ARG A 542 6.42 37.97 -2.14
C ARG A 542 7.95 38.08 -2.14
N SER A 543 8.65 37.11 -2.68
CA SER A 543 10.11 37.09 -2.70
C SER A 543 10.72 38.27 -3.47
N THR A 544 9.97 38.91 -4.35
CA THR A 544 10.41 40.08 -5.14
C THR A 544 10.21 41.42 -4.41
N ILE A 545 9.40 41.47 -3.35
CA ILE A 545 9.07 42.74 -2.64
C ILE A 545 10.18 43.06 -1.63
N ALA A 546 11.00 44.08 -1.94
CA ALA A 546 12.17 44.44 -1.14
C ALA A 546 11.80 44.98 0.26
N GLU A 547 10.66 45.65 0.38
CA GLU A 547 10.12 46.30 1.56
C GLU A 547 9.96 45.36 2.76
N PHE A 548 9.80 44.06 2.55
CA PHE A 548 9.83 43.05 3.62
C PHE A 548 11.15 43.02 4.39
N THR A 549 12.28 43.36 3.74
CA THR A 549 13.57 43.45 4.43
C THR A 549 13.59 44.64 5.40
N THR A 550 13.03 45.77 4.96
CA THR A 550 12.86 46.96 5.82
C THR A 550 11.92 46.65 6.99
N LEU A 551 10.78 46.03 6.71
CA LEU A 551 9.84 45.62 7.75
C LEU A 551 10.50 44.67 8.78
N ASN A 552 11.29 43.69 8.34
CA ASN A 552 12.02 42.80 9.25
C ASN A 552 12.98 43.60 10.16
N SER A 553 13.71 44.54 9.62
CA SER A 553 14.63 45.40 10.39
C SER A 553 13.87 46.21 11.45
N LEU A 554 12.73 46.80 11.10
CA LEU A 554 11.87 47.51 12.05
C LEU A 554 11.35 46.62 13.17
N LEU A 555 10.83 45.41 12.83
CA LEU A 555 10.29 44.47 13.80
C LEU A 555 11.33 43.91 14.78
N THR A 556 12.58 43.80 14.34
CA THR A 556 13.68 43.24 15.17
C THR A 556 14.47 44.31 15.90
N SER A 557 14.29 45.61 15.61
CA SER A 557 14.98 46.72 16.27
C SER A 557 14.56 46.92 17.74
N GLY A 558 13.38 46.44 18.13
CA GLY A 558 12.78 46.70 19.43
C GLY A 558 12.29 48.16 19.65
N SER A 559 12.30 48.98 18.59
CA SER A 559 11.94 50.41 18.65
C SER A 559 10.45 50.69 18.44
N LEU A 560 9.68 49.71 17.97
CA LEU A 560 8.25 49.87 17.70
C LEU A 560 7.41 49.79 18.96
N SER A 561 6.34 50.59 19.02
CA SER A 561 5.29 50.40 20.02
C SER A 561 4.63 49.00 19.81
N GLN A 562 4.02 48.47 20.87
CA GLN A 562 3.36 47.16 20.78
C GLN A 562 2.28 47.10 19.69
N GLU A 563 1.53 48.20 19.49
CA GLU A 563 0.52 48.29 18.44
C GLU A 563 1.15 48.21 17.05
N LEU A 564 2.20 48.96 16.79
CA LEU A 564 2.93 48.94 15.51
C LEU A 564 3.63 47.58 15.29
N ALA A 565 4.20 47.00 16.34
CA ALA A 565 4.81 45.68 16.23
C ALA A 565 3.76 44.60 15.87
N THR A 566 2.58 44.65 16.48
CA THR A 566 1.47 43.73 16.15
C THR A 566 1.03 43.89 14.69
N GLU A 567 0.82 45.13 14.22
CA GLU A 567 0.46 45.41 12.84
C GLU A 567 1.56 44.98 11.86
N GLY A 568 2.81 45.27 12.17
CA GLY A 568 3.95 44.86 11.35
C GLY A 568 4.13 43.34 11.26
N TRP A 569 3.94 42.60 12.37
CA TRP A 569 3.94 41.15 12.34
C TRP A 569 2.78 40.56 11.54
N ALA A 570 1.59 41.20 11.58
CA ALA A 570 0.46 40.80 10.74
C ALA A 570 0.79 40.92 9.25
N LEU A 571 1.44 42.03 8.84
CA LEU A 571 1.92 42.24 7.47
C LEU A 571 3.03 41.24 7.10
N MET A 572 3.99 41.00 8.00
CA MET A 572 5.09 40.06 7.78
C MET A 572 4.56 38.63 7.54
N ASN A 573 3.53 38.24 8.26
CA ASN A 573 3.00 36.88 8.24
C ASN A 573 1.89 36.64 7.20
N ASN A 574 1.33 37.72 6.61
CA ASN A 574 0.38 37.57 5.51
C ASN A 574 1.12 37.41 4.18
N ILE A 575 1.04 36.24 3.59
CA ILE A 575 1.72 35.90 2.33
C ILE A 575 1.27 36.81 1.16
N ALA A 576 0.06 37.35 1.23
CA ALA A 576 -0.56 38.17 0.21
C ALA A 576 -0.29 39.67 0.42
N THR A 577 0.48 40.08 1.44
CA THR A 577 0.79 41.48 1.70
C THR A 577 1.46 42.12 0.49
N SER A 578 0.88 43.21 0.03
CA SER A 578 1.37 43.95 -1.14
C SER A 578 2.49 44.94 -0.79
N LYS A 579 3.18 45.43 -1.82
CA LYS A 579 4.18 46.49 -1.68
C LYS A 579 3.55 47.77 -1.12
N GLU A 580 2.37 48.12 -1.60
CA GLU A 580 1.65 49.34 -1.20
C GLU A 580 1.30 49.31 0.30
N GLU A 581 0.87 48.17 0.83
CA GLU A 581 0.60 47.99 2.27
C GLU A 581 1.88 48.14 3.11
N LEU A 582 3.01 47.61 2.63
CA LEU A 582 4.30 47.76 3.28
C LEU A 582 4.81 49.19 3.27
N ASP A 583 4.73 49.89 2.12
CA ASP A 583 5.11 51.28 1.99
C ASP A 583 4.28 52.18 2.93
N ALA A 584 2.98 51.94 3.00
CA ALA A 584 2.08 52.67 3.90
C ALA A 584 2.47 52.46 5.38
N PHE A 585 2.76 51.22 5.77
CA PHE A 585 3.20 50.89 7.13
C PHE A 585 4.56 51.54 7.47
N ILE A 586 5.56 51.41 6.58
CA ILE A 586 6.89 51.99 6.76
C ILE A 586 6.79 53.53 6.89
N THR A 587 5.97 54.15 6.07
CA THR A 587 5.71 55.60 6.15
C THR A 587 5.08 55.99 7.49
N LYS A 588 4.08 55.22 7.96
CA LYS A 588 3.42 55.40 9.26
C LYS A 588 4.42 55.32 10.43
N VAL A 589 5.35 54.35 10.37
CA VAL A 589 6.41 54.20 11.40
C VAL A 589 7.36 55.39 11.40
N ASN A 590 7.80 55.82 10.23
CA ASN A 590 8.76 56.93 10.10
C ASN A 590 8.17 58.30 10.44
N SER A 591 6.83 58.42 10.51
CA SER A 591 6.14 59.66 10.87
C SER A 591 5.83 59.82 12.36
N LYS A 592 6.10 58.78 13.15
CA LYS A 592 5.97 58.73 14.62
C LYS A 592 7.34 58.86 15.32
#